data_bdd7cdcecc94ba27b060d1a93b19eae4
#
_entry.id   bdd7cdcecc94ba27b060d1a93b19eae4
#
_cell.length_a   1.000
_cell.length_b   1.000
_cell.length_c   1.000
_cell.angle_alpha   90.00
_cell.angle_beta   90.00
_cell.angle_gamma   90.00
#
_symmetry.space_group_name_H-M   'P 1'
#
loop_
_entity.id
_entity.type
_entity.pdbx_description
1 polymer ?
#
loop_
_entity_poly.entity_id
_entity_poly.type
_entity_poly.pdbx_seq_one_letter_code
_entity_poly.pdbx_strand_id
1 'polypeptide(L)'
;GHEKACYNLAYMYQNGYGVRLDAKKALSLYEKTCNEGLSASCYNISNMYAVADGVEKDIFKTVDYLTKACNLNHSKACYNLAVRYNNADGVEKNPSRAALLYEKSCDLGYPKSCYNLGIMYTDGESLEKNNIKALELFTKACGMNLKEACKAYDDLKGLVY
;
A
#
# COMPACT_ATOMS: atom_id res chain seq x y z
N GLY A 1 -21.61 -0.08 12.79
CA GLY A 1 -21.15 0.27 14.14
C GLY A 1 -20.34 -0.82 14.83
N HIS A 2 -20.74 -2.08 14.72
CA HIS A 2 -20.13 -3.21 15.43
C HIS A 2 -18.71 -3.52 14.90
N GLU A 3 -18.49 -3.48 13.61
CA GLU A 3 -17.19 -3.71 12.97
C GLU A 3 -16.13 -2.72 13.42
N LYS A 4 -16.48 -1.42 13.47
CA LYS A 4 -15.55 -0.37 13.95
C LYS A 4 -15.22 -0.54 15.43
N ALA A 5 -16.16 -0.97 16.27
CA ALA A 5 -15.90 -1.24 17.67
C ALA A 5 -14.94 -2.42 17.85
N CYS A 6 -15.12 -3.51 17.08
CA CYS A 6 -14.23 -4.66 17.08
C CYS A 6 -12.81 -4.29 16.58
N TYR A 7 -12.72 -3.47 15.55
CA TYR A 7 -11.45 -2.94 15.05
C TYR A 7 -10.72 -2.11 16.12
N ASN A 8 -11.41 -1.20 16.77
CA ASN A 8 -10.84 -0.37 17.81
C ASN A 8 -10.37 -1.23 19.01
N LEU A 9 -11.13 -2.24 19.40
CA LEU A 9 -10.76 -3.17 20.44
C LEU A 9 -9.51 -3.98 20.04
N ALA A 10 -9.42 -4.42 18.79
CA ALA A 10 -8.23 -5.07 18.26
C ALA A 10 -6.99 -4.17 18.37
N TYR A 11 -7.13 -2.90 17.99
CA TYR A 11 -6.08 -1.89 18.08
C TYR A 11 -5.64 -1.64 19.54
N MET A 12 -6.60 -1.62 20.48
CA MET A 12 -6.31 -1.51 21.91
C MET A 12 -5.52 -2.70 22.42
N TYR A 13 -5.90 -3.94 22.05
CA TYR A 13 -5.14 -5.14 22.42
C TYR A 13 -3.75 -5.19 21.80
N GLN A 14 -3.59 -4.76 20.56
CA GLN A 14 -2.30 -4.71 19.87
C GLN A 14 -1.32 -3.76 20.55
N ASN A 15 -1.80 -2.62 21.06
CA ASN A 15 -0.96 -1.55 21.60
C ASN A 15 -0.99 -1.47 23.14
N GLY A 16 -1.84 -2.25 23.82
CA GLY A 16 -2.00 -2.22 25.27
C GLY A 16 -2.70 -0.95 25.78
N TYR A 17 -3.55 -0.31 24.96
CA TYR A 17 -4.26 0.92 25.32
C TYR A 17 -5.52 0.62 26.14
N GLY A 18 -5.47 0.89 27.43
CA GLY A 18 -6.58 0.65 28.36
C GLY A 18 -6.91 -0.83 28.64
N VAL A 19 -6.18 -1.75 28.02
CA VAL A 19 -6.25 -3.20 28.21
C VAL A 19 -4.84 -3.78 28.24
N ARG A 20 -4.68 -4.97 28.81
CA ARG A 20 -3.40 -5.69 28.73
C ARG A 20 -3.12 -6.05 27.27
N LEU A 21 -1.89 -5.78 26.81
CA LEU A 21 -1.41 -6.16 25.48
C LEU A 21 -1.66 -7.65 25.23
N ASP A 22 -2.33 -7.97 24.11
CA ASP A 22 -2.64 -9.34 23.71
C ASP A 22 -2.73 -9.40 22.17
N ALA A 23 -1.60 -9.62 21.54
CA ALA A 23 -1.52 -9.66 20.07
C ALA A 23 -2.35 -10.80 19.46
N LYS A 24 -2.55 -11.92 20.18
CA LYS A 24 -3.41 -13.01 19.68
C LYS A 24 -4.88 -12.60 19.62
N LYS A 25 -5.36 -11.89 20.66
CA LYS A 25 -6.72 -11.33 20.64
C LYS A 25 -6.85 -10.25 19.58
N ALA A 26 -5.85 -9.38 19.44
CA ALA A 26 -5.84 -8.37 18.38
C ALA A 26 -5.98 -9.01 17.00
N LEU A 27 -5.15 -10.03 16.70
CA LEU A 27 -5.21 -10.76 15.44
C LEU A 27 -6.59 -11.37 15.19
N SER A 28 -7.15 -12.09 16.16
CA SER A 28 -8.47 -12.71 16.03
C SER A 28 -9.60 -11.70 15.74
N LEU A 29 -9.57 -10.53 16.40
CA LEU A 29 -10.54 -9.46 16.16
C LEU A 29 -10.33 -8.80 14.79
N TYR A 30 -9.08 -8.58 14.36
CA TYR A 30 -8.80 -8.09 13.02
C TYR A 30 -9.21 -9.10 11.95
N GLU A 31 -8.97 -10.41 12.15
CA GLU A 31 -9.41 -11.45 11.19
C GLU A 31 -10.92 -11.44 11.01
N LYS A 32 -11.67 -11.34 12.11
CA LYS A 32 -13.12 -11.22 12.04
C LYS A 32 -13.53 -10.02 11.19
N THR A 33 -13.03 -8.83 11.51
CA THR A 33 -13.45 -7.60 10.81
C THR A 33 -12.88 -7.51 9.38
N CYS A 34 -11.71 -8.10 9.10
CA CYS A 34 -11.20 -8.25 7.73
C CYS A 34 -12.12 -9.14 6.87
N ASN A 35 -12.63 -10.25 7.44
CA ASN A 35 -13.56 -11.13 6.75
C ASN A 35 -14.94 -10.48 6.55
N GLU A 36 -15.33 -9.55 7.41
CA GLU A 36 -16.51 -8.70 7.27
C GLU A 36 -16.31 -7.55 6.26
N GLY A 37 -15.12 -7.42 5.65
CA GLY A 37 -14.84 -6.46 4.59
C GLY A 37 -14.15 -5.17 5.03
N LEU A 38 -13.70 -5.06 6.29
CA LEU A 38 -12.96 -3.88 6.75
C LEU A 38 -11.51 -3.93 6.29
N SER A 39 -11.19 -3.20 5.22
CA SER A 39 -9.86 -3.20 4.58
C SER A 39 -8.71 -2.81 5.52
N ALA A 40 -8.97 -1.91 6.47
CA ALA A 40 -8.00 -1.49 7.48
C ALA A 40 -7.55 -2.65 8.37
N SER A 41 -8.46 -3.57 8.73
CA SER A 41 -8.13 -4.77 9.52
C SER A 41 -7.21 -5.71 8.75
N CYS A 42 -7.50 -5.97 7.47
CA CYS A 42 -6.65 -6.79 6.62
C CYS A 42 -5.24 -6.17 6.49
N TYR A 43 -5.18 -4.84 6.35
CA TYR A 43 -3.91 -4.12 6.30
C TYR A 43 -3.13 -4.23 7.62
N ASN A 44 -3.80 -4.11 8.77
CA ASN A 44 -3.13 -4.27 10.07
C ASN A 44 -2.59 -5.69 10.27
N ILE A 45 -3.34 -6.72 9.88
CA ILE A 45 -2.86 -8.11 9.92
C ILE A 45 -1.61 -8.27 9.04
N SER A 46 -1.60 -7.69 7.84
CA SER A 46 -0.43 -7.74 6.98
C SER A 46 0.81 -7.14 7.64
N ASN A 47 0.64 -6.03 8.36
CA ASN A 47 1.73 -5.41 9.11
C ASN A 47 2.20 -6.29 10.28
N MET A 48 1.27 -6.92 11.03
CA MET A 48 1.64 -7.83 12.13
C MET A 48 2.56 -8.95 11.62
N TYR A 49 2.22 -9.59 10.50
CA TYR A 49 3.06 -10.64 9.90
C TYR A 49 4.36 -10.10 9.28
N ALA A 50 4.36 -8.88 8.75
CA ALA A 50 5.53 -8.28 8.13
C ALA A 50 6.64 -7.97 9.15
N VAL A 51 6.27 -7.50 10.35
CA VAL A 51 7.22 -7.04 11.38
C VAL A 51 7.30 -7.94 12.62
N ALA A 52 6.64 -9.10 12.58
CA ALA A 52 6.58 -10.05 13.71
C ALA A 52 5.93 -9.44 14.98
N ASP A 53 4.89 -8.63 14.83
CA ASP A 53 4.18 -8.00 15.95
C ASP A 53 3.22 -8.98 16.61
N GLY A 54 3.72 -9.69 17.61
CA GLY A 54 2.99 -10.70 18.38
C GLY A 54 2.63 -11.99 17.62
N VAL A 55 3.15 -12.15 16.41
CA VAL A 55 3.05 -13.34 15.56
C VAL A 55 4.41 -13.63 14.93
N GLU A 56 4.65 -14.84 14.46
CA GLU A 56 5.83 -15.14 13.66
C GLU A 56 5.79 -14.37 12.33
N LYS A 57 6.95 -13.88 11.90
CA LYS A 57 7.08 -13.23 10.60
C LYS A 57 6.71 -14.21 9.48
N ASP A 58 5.80 -13.78 8.62
CA ASP A 58 5.33 -14.59 7.50
C ASP A 58 5.09 -13.70 6.27
N ILE A 59 6.01 -13.77 5.34
CA ILE A 59 5.97 -12.94 4.13
C ILE A 59 4.80 -13.33 3.21
N PHE A 60 4.42 -14.61 3.17
CA PHE A 60 3.32 -15.08 2.33
C PHE A 60 1.98 -14.61 2.89
N LYS A 61 1.77 -14.73 4.20
CA LYS A 61 0.59 -14.15 4.86
C LYS A 61 0.54 -12.63 4.72
N THR A 62 1.69 -11.96 4.79
CA THR A 62 1.77 -10.52 4.54
C THR A 62 1.21 -10.19 3.16
N VAL A 63 1.64 -10.89 2.11
CA VAL A 63 1.16 -10.69 0.73
C VAL A 63 -0.33 -11.00 0.60
N ASP A 64 -0.80 -12.09 1.20
CA ASP A 64 -2.21 -12.47 1.16
C ASP A 64 -3.12 -11.40 1.78
N TYR A 65 -2.76 -10.90 2.96
CA TYR A 65 -3.55 -9.86 3.62
C TYR A 65 -3.41 -8.48 2.95
N LEU A 66 -2.26 -8.14 2.36
CA LEU A 66 -2.14 -6.96 1.49
C LEU A 66 -3.05 -7.08 0.27
N THR A 67 -3.12 -8.27 -0.34
CA THR A 67 -3.99 -8.51 -1.49
C THR A 67 -5.46 -8.35 -1.11
N LYS A 68 -5.90 -8.92 0.02
CA LYS A 68 -7.26 -8.74 0.53
C LYS A 68 -7.57 -7.26 0.78
N ALA A 69 -6.68 -6.55 1.48
CA ALA A 69 -6.86 -5.13 1.78
C ALA A 69 -6.92 -4.28 0.50
N CYS A 70 -6.04 -4.54 -0.48
CA CYS A 70 -6.03 -3.84 -1.76
C CYS A 70 -7.31 -4.11 -2.57
N ASN A 71 -7.82 -5.34 -2.57
CA ASN A 71 -9.09 -5.67 -3.22
C ASN A 71 -10.26 -4.93 -2.58
N LEU A 72 -10.19 -4.66 -1.28
CA LEU A 72 -11.12 -3.83 -0.52
C LEU A 72 -10.80 -2.32 -0.60
N ASN A 73 -10.03 -1.90 -1.61
CA ASN A 73 -9.69 -0.51 -1.91
C ASN A 73 -8.90 0.23 -0.81
N HIS A 74 -8.06 -0.47 -0.07
CA HIS A 74 -7.10 0.15 0.85
C HIS A 74 -5.88 0.65 0.06
N SER A 75 -5.78 1.95 -0.19
CA SER A 75 -4.77 2.56 -1.05
C SER A 75 -3.33 2.19 -0.66
N LYS A 76 -3.00 2.31 0.63
CA LYS A 76 -1.65 1.98 1.14
C LYS A 76 -1.31 0.49 1.02
N ALA A 77 -2.32 -0.40 1.09
CA ALA A 77 -2.09 -1.83 0.86
C ALA A 77 -1.77 -2.12 -0.60
N CYS A 78 -2.47 -1.48 -1.54
CA CYS A 78 -2.16 -1.59 -2.98
C CYS A 78 -0.74 -1.09 -3.27
N TYR A 79 -0.34 0.03 -2.67
CA TYR A 79 1.03 0.54 -2.78
C TYR A 79 2.06 -0.48 -2.26
N ASN A 80 1.88 -0.99 -1.04
CA ASN A 80 2.81 -1.96 -0.45
C ASN A 80 2.90 -3.25 -1.26
N LEU A 81 1.78 -3.72 -1.81
CA LEU A 81 1.74 -4.89 -2.67
C LEU A 81 2.48 -4.63 -4.00
N ALA A 82 2.33 -3.43 -4.58
CA ALA A 82 3.06 -3.02 -5.77
C ALA A 82 4.58 -3.02 -5.54
N VAL A 83 5.03 -2.47 -4.41
CA VAL A 83 6.45 -2.48 -4.01
C VAL A 83 6.98 -3.92 -3.96
N ARG A 84 6.20 -4.86 -3.40
CA ARG A 84 6.61 -6.27 -3.32
C ARG A 84 6.77 -6.92 -4.69
N TYR A 85 5.82 -6.70 -5.61
CA TYR A 85 5.94 -7.19 -6.99
C TYR A 85 7.09 -6.57 -7.75
N ASN A 86 7.41 -5.29 -7.49
CA ASN A 86 8.54 -4.62 -8.12
C ASN A 86 9.90 -5.17 -7.62
N ASN A 87 9.97 -5.52 -6.34
CA ASN A 87 11.21 -5.90 -5.65
C ASN A 87 11.39 -7.42 -5.47
N ALA A 88 10.45 -8.25 -5.93
CA ALA A 88 10.44 -9.70 -5.69
C ALA A 88 10.40 -10.08 -4.19
N ASP A 89 9.67 -9.33 -3.36
CA ASP A 89 9.61 -9.53 -1.90
C ASP A 89 8.37 -10.36 -1.52
N GLY A 90 8.55 -11.66 -1.34
CA GLY A 90 7.50 -12.62 -1.04
C GLY A 90 6.61 -12.99 -2.22
N VAL A 91 6.90 -12.49 -3.40
CA VAL A 91 6.23 -12.78 -4.67
C VAL A 91 7.26 -12.82 -5.81
N GLU A 92 6.93 -13.46 -6.91
CA GLU A 92 7.73 -13.36 -8.13
C GLU A 92 7.72 -11.92 -8.67
N LYS A 93 8.89 -11.44 -9.14
CA LYS A 93 9.01 -10.10 -9.73
C LYS A 93 8.04 -9.92 -10.89
N ASN A 94 7.18 -8.93 -10.81
CA ASN A 94 6.23 -8.61 -11.87
C ASN A 94 5.98 -7.10 -11.95
N PRO A 95 6.82 -6.36 -12.68
CA PRO A 95 6.69 -4.89 -12.79
C PRO A 95 5.38 -4.44 -13.43
N SER A 96 4.84 -5.20 -14.38
CA SER A 96 3.55 -4.87 -15.00
C SER A 96 2.41 -4.94 -13.97
N ARG A 97 2.43 -5.95 -13.10
CA ARG A 97 1.47 -6.06 -12.00
C ARG A 97 1.68 -4.97 -10.96
N ALA A 98 2.94 -4.62 -10.68
CA ALA A 98 3.26 -3.49 -9.80
C ALA A 98 2.69 -2.18 -10.34
N ALA A 99 2.82 -1.92 -11.64
CA ALA A 99 2.27 -0.72 -12.28
C ALA A 99 0.74 -0.62 -12.12
N LEU A 100 0.01 -1.70 -12.38
CA LEU A 100 -1.45 -1.74 -12.18
C LEU A 100 -1.86 -1.49 -10.74
N LEU A 101 -1.09 -2.00 -9.78
CA LEU A 101 -1.35 -1.78 -8.36
C LEU A 101 -1.00 -0.35 -7.92
N TYR A 102 0.08 0.23 -8.47
CA TYR A 102 0.38 1.65 -8.27
C TYR A 102 -0.70 2.54 -8.86
N GLU A 103 -1.20 2.23 -10.07
CA GLU A 103 -2.30 2.97 -10.70
C GLU A 103 -3.54 2.95 -9.81
N LYS A 104 -3.99 1.76 -9.40
CA LYS A 104 -5.12 1.61 -8.47
C LYS A 104 -4.91 2.40 -7.17
N SER A 105 -3.73 2.30 -6.58
CA SER A 105 -3.39 3.01 -5.34
C SER A 105 -3.36 4.54 -5.54
N CYS A 106 -2.87 5.01 -6.68
CA CYS A 106 -2.86 6.42 -7.07
C CYS A 106 -4.28 6.97 -7.24
N ASP A 107 -5.18 6.19 -7.86
CA ASP A 107 -6.58 6.56 -8.02
C ASP A 107 -7.35 6.57 -6.70
N LEU A 108 -6.94 5.74 -5.76
CA LEU A 108 -7.42 5.76 -4.38
C LEU A 108 -6.80 6.89 -3.53
N GLY A 109 -6.04 7.80 -4.13
CA GLY A 109 -5.51 8.99 -3.48
C GLY A 109 -4.22 8.80 -2.70
N TYR A 110 -3.39 7.80 -3.02
CA TYR A 110 -2.09 7.62 -2.37
C TYR A 110 -0.95 8.24 -3.23
N PRO A 111 -0.40 9.41 -2.87
CA PRO A 111 0.46 10.18 -3.76
C PRO A 111 1.78 9.47 -4.12
N LYS A 112 2.35 8.68 -3.22
CA LYS A 112 3.58 7.92 -3.49
C LYS A 112 3.39 6.91 -4.62
N SER A 113 2.18 6.40 -4.83
CA SER A 113 1.89 5.47 -5.93
C SER A 113 1.90 6.17 -7.28
N CYS A 114 1.31 7.37 -7.36
CA CYS A 114 1.37 8.18 -8.57
C CYS A 114 2.82 8.52 -8.92
N TYR A 115 3.60 8.91 -7.91
CA TYR A 115 5.03 9.21 -8.08
C TYR A 115 5.82 8.01 -8.60
N ASN A 116 5.70 6.84 -7.94
CA ASN A 116 6.42 5.63 -8.36
C ASN A 116 6.01 5.16 -9.77
N LEU A 117 4.74 5.25 -10.10
CA LEU A 117 4.27 4.94 -11.46
C LEU A 117 4.83 5.93 -12.48
N GLY A 118 4.91 7.21 -12.13
CA GLY A 118 5.56 8.24 -12.96
C GLY A 118 7.03 7.91 -13.23
N ILE A 119 7.79 7.49 -12.21
CA ILE A 119 9.18 7.02 -12.36
C ILE A 119 9.25 5.82 -13.33
N MET A 120 8.38 4.83 -13.18
CA MET A 120 8.38 3.67 -14.09
C MET A 120 8.17 4.07 -15.56
N TYR A 121 7.37 5.12 -15.83
CA TYR A 121 7.20 5.66 -17.18
C TYR A 121 8.38 6.51 -17.66
N THR A 122 9.15 7.16 -16.78
CA THR A 122 10.36 7.90 -17.17
C THR A 122 11.52 6.98 -17.46
N ASP A 123 11.72 5.93 -16.65
CA ASP A 123 12.85 5.01 -16.78
C ASP A 123 12.71 4.12 -18.03
N GLY A 124 11.49 3.68 -18.34
CA GLY A 124 11.22 2.84 -19.50
C GLY A 124 11.74 1.40 -19.40
N GLU A 125 12.23 0.99 -18.21
CA GLU A 125 12.78 -0.36 -18.01
C GLU A 125 11.68 -1.43 -17.89
N SER A 126 10.57 -1.07 -17.30
CA SER A 126 9.49 -1.99 -16.94
C SER A 126 8.18 -1.73 -17.68
N LEU A 127 8.02 -0.52 -18.18
CA LEU A 127 6.92 -0.05 -19.02
C LEU A 127 7.51 0.68 -20.21
N GLU A 128 6.74 0.79 -21.31
CA GLU A 128 7.12 1.65 -22.41
C GLU A 128 7.26 3.11 -21.94
N LYS A 129 8.39 3.72 -22.23
CA LYS A 129 8.71 5.09 -21.81
C LYS A 129 7.65 6.07 -22.29
N ASN A 130 7.09 6.84 -21.37
CA ASN A 130 6.05 7.84 -21.67
C ASN A 130 6.17 9.04 -20.73
N ASN A 131 6.94 10.04 -21.15
CA ASN A 131 7.15 11.24 -20.37
C ASN A 131 5.88 12.07 -20.16
N ILE A 132 4.90 12.02 -21.08
CA ILE A 132 3.63 12.73 -20.93
C ILE A 132 2.83 12.14 -19.79
N LYS A 133 2.66 10.81 -19.76
CA LYS A 133 2.01 10.13 -18.62
C LYS A 133 2.75 10.35 -17.30
N ALA A 134 4.09 10.36 -17.34
CA ALA A 134 4.87 10.65 -16.15
C ALA A 134 4.60 12.05 -15.60
N LEU A 135 4.54 13.08 -16.46
CA LEU A 135 4.21 14.45 -16.07
C LEU A 135 2.80 14.54 -15.46
N GLU A 136 1.81 13.87 -16.04
CA GLU A 136 0.44 13.81 -15.49
C GLU A 136 0.42 13.20 -14.08
N LEU A 137 1.14 12.10 -13.88
CA LEU A 137 1.24 11.41 -12.60
C LEU A 137 1.98 12.23 -11.55
N PHE A 138 3.08 12.90 -11.93
CA PHE A 138 3.80 13.80 -11.03
C PHE A 138 2.95 15.02 -10.67
N THR A 139 2.19 15.58 -11.62
CA THR A 139 1.23 16.66 -11.35
C THR A 139 0.19 16.22 -10.33
N LYS A 140 -0.40 15.03 -10.51
CA LYS A 140 -1.40 14.46 -9.60
C LYS A 140 -0.80 14.26 -8.19
N ALA A 141 0.40 13.70 -8.08
CA ALA A 141 1.08 13.49 -6.81
C ALA A 141 1.49 14.82 -6.13
N CYS A 142 1.97 15.79 -6.90
CA CYS A 142 2.29 17.13 -6.42
C CYS A 142 1.06 17.85 -5.88
N GLY A 143 -0.08 17.77 -6.58
CA GLY A 143 -1.37 18.30 -6.11
C GLY A 143 -1.87 17.66 -4.81
N MET A 144 -1.39 16.46 -4.47
CA MET A 144 -1.60 15.79 -3.19
C MET A 144 -0.49 16.09 -2.15
N ASN A 145 0.25 17.16 -2.32
CA ASN A 145 1.31 17.65 -1.44
C ASN A 145 2.55 16.75 -1.31
N LEU A 146 2.85 15.92 -2.31
CA LEU A 146 4.10 15.18 -2.37
C LEU A 146 5.20 16.03 -3.02
N LYS A 147 6.08 16.62 -2.22
CA LYS A 147 7.13 17.56 -2.67
C LYS A 147 8.09 16.95 -3.68
N GLU A 148 8.44 15.68 -3.50
CA GLU A 148 9.32 14.93 -4.42
C GLU A 148 8.71 14.84 -5.82
N ALA A 149 7.39 14.73 -5.92
CA ALA A 149 6.69 14.69 -7.20
C ALA A 149 6.65 16.07 -7.89
N CYS A 150 6.54 17.16 -7.11
CA CYS A 150 6.63 18.50 -7.67
C CYS A 150 8.00 18.74 -8.30
N LYS A 151 9.06 18.36 -7.60
CA LYS A 151 10.43 18.43 -8.12
C LYS A 151 10.61 17.56 -9.38
N ALA A 152 10.15 16.31 -9.35
CA ALA A 152 10.24 15.41 -10.50
C ALA A 152 9.49 15.95 -11.73
N TYR A 153 8.36 16.63 -11.51
CA TYR A 153 7.63 17.33 -12.57
C TYR A 153 8.48 18.43 -13.20
N ASP A 154 9.07 19.33 -12.38
CA ASP A 154 9.88 20.45 -12.86
C ASP A 154 11.11 19.96 -13.63
N ASP A 155 11.80 18.94 -13.09
CA ASP A 155 12.99 18.33 -13.72
C ASP A 155 12.63 17.71 -15.07
N LEU A 156 11.54 16.94 -15.16
CA LEU A 156 11.12 16.27 -16.39
C LEU A 156 10.61 17.26 -17.44
N LYS A 157 9.84 18.28 -17.03
CA LYS A 157 9.31 19.31 -17.90
C LYS A 157 10.44 20.08 -18.63
N GLY A 158 11.54 20.37 -17.93
CA GLY A 158 12.72 21.02 -18.51
C GLY A 158 13.46 20.17 -19.57
N LEU A 159 13.18 18.86 -19.62
CA LEU A 159 13.77 17.94 -20.61
C LEU A 159 12.86 17.69 -21.82
N VAL A 160 11.57 18.01 -21.70
CA VAL A 160 10.55 17.70 -22.74
C VAL A 160 10.19 18.95 -23.56
N TYR A 161 10.36 20.13 -22.98
CA TYR A 161 10.06 21.44 -23.56
C TYR A 161 11.28 22.36 -23.55
#